data_0223a73c0fa579d467f7825b92c5160e
#
_entry.id   0223a73c0fa579d467f7825b92c5160e
#
_cell.length_a   1.000
_cell.length_b   1.000
_cell.length_c   1.000
_cell.angle_alpha   90.00
_cell.angle_beta   90.00
_cell.angle_gamma   90.00
#
_symmetry.space_group_name_H-M   'P 1'
#
loop_
_entity.id
_entity.type
_entity.pdbx_description
1 polymer ?
#
loop_
_entity_poly.entity_id
_entity_poly.type
_entity_poly.pdbx_seq_one_letter_code
_entity_poly.pdbx_strand_id
1 'polypeptide(L)'
;MVFSSAISLFFFVPIVFLLDRRLSNVDAKNTWLLFASLVFYSFGQVYYLPLLLASVALNYVCGRLAAGKYAKLGVTLAVLGGIGLLAVFKYADFAIRTVNALCGLHLPLTGIALPIGISFFTFQGLSYVIDVYREPQTVSHSFKKVLLYIAFFPQLIAGPIVKYHDIEQEIDSRCTTPQETALGIRRFICGLSKKLLLSNALGQMADTVFALPAGEIGMLAGWMGAICYTLQIYFDFSGYSDMAIGLGRMFGFHFRENFNYPYTATTIKEFWRRWHISLSGWFRDYLYIPLGGNRKGNARTWLNRFLVFFATGLWHGASWTFVLWGLWHGLFSVLEDCGAIPVDKLKGKRIGQLYTLLVVVLGFTLFRSDTLAQAGAMYAAMFSGIGLHWLGTAAVWAKFTPAFALTLCLALLLCTPVAREHTPKRENVTFIGSLGLLLLCMMYLAAGSFNPFIYFRF
;
A
#
# COMPACT_ATOMS: atom_id res chain seq x y z
N MET A 1 12.17 -10.68 -1.49
CA MET A 1 12.48 -10.24 -2.87
C MET A 1 11.59 -9.06 -3.23
N VAL A 2 11.99 -8.17 -4.15
CA VAL A 2 11.16 -7.04 -4.63
C VAL A 2 10.92 -7.21 -6.11
N PHE A 3 9.71 -6.91 -6.62
CA PHE A 3 9.37 -7.12 -8.05
C PHE A 3 10.24 -6.31 -9.00
N SER A 4 10.66 -5.11 -8.59
CA SER A 4 11.56 -4.25 -9.39
C SER A 4 13.04 -4.62 -9.31
N SER A 5 13.41 -5.75 -8.71
CA SER A 5 14.80 -6.23 -8.71
C SER A 5 15.14 -7.05 -9.95
N ALA A 6 16.39 -6.98 -10.40
CA ALA A 6 16.86 -7.74 -11.56
C ALA A 6 16.63 -9.26 -11.40
N ILE A 7 16.88 -9.81 -10.22
CA ILE A 7 16.63 -11.23 -9.93
C ILE A 7 15.17 -11.59 -10.10
N SER A 8 14.25 -10.72 -9.63
CA SER A 8 12.82 -10.96 -9.79
C SER A 8 12.40 -10.92 -11.26
N LEU A 9 12.84 -9.91 -11.99
CA LEU A 9 12.43 -9.65 -13.38
C LEU A 9 12.99 -10.66 -14.37
N PHE A 10 14.26 -11.03 -14.25
CA PHE A 10 14.94 -11.83 -15.25
C PHE A 10 15.00 -13.33 -14.95
N PHE A 11 14.81 -13.71 -13.68
CA PHE A 11 14.90 -15.11 -13.27
C PHE A 11 13.61 -15.59 -12.60
N PHE A 12 13.21 -14.99 -11.47
CA PHE A 12 12.11 -15.53 -10.68
C PHE A 12 10.78 -15.53 -11.44
N VAL A 13 10.31 -14.38 -11.89
CA VAL A 13 9.00 -14.27 -12.58
C VAL A 13 8.96 -15.10 -13.86
N PRO A 14 9.97 -15.05 -14.77
CA PRO A 14 9.97 -15.88 -15.96
C PRO A 14 9.96 -17.38 -15.66
N ILE A 15 10.79 -17.86 -14.72
CA ILE A 15 10.83 -19.28 -14.35
C ILE A 15 9.47 -19.71 -13.79
N VAL A 16 8.93 -18.95 -12.83
CA VAL A 16 7.63 -19.29 -12.22
C VAL A 16 6.53 -19.35 -13.28
N PHE A 17 6.51 -18.36 -14.18
CA PHE A 17 5.52 -18.31 -15.26
C PHE A 17 5.65 -19.45 -16.26
N LEU A 18 6.84 -19.73 -16.76
CA LEU A 18 7.06 -20.78 -17.75
C LEU A 18 6.73 -22.17 -17.21
N LEU A 19 7.07 -22.44 -15.95
CA LEU A 19 6.74 -23.72 -15.31
C LEU A 19 5.24 -23.83 -15.03
N ASP A 20 4.56 -22.76 -14.56
CA ASP A 20 3.11 -22.76 -14.40
C ASP A 20 2.38 -23.12 -15.71
N ARG A 21 2.89 -22.62 -16.84
CA ARG A 21 2.31 -22.91 -18.17
C ARG A 21 2.45 -24.34 -18.63
N ARG A 22 3.44 -25.06 -18.14
CA ARG A 22 3.64 -26.49 -18.46
C ARG A 22 2.78 -27.42 -17.62
N LEU A 23 2.23 -26.94 -16.52
CA LEU A 23 1.34 -27.74 -15.66
C LEU A 23 -0.07 -27.75 -16.20
N SER A 24 -0.69 -28.92 -16.28
CA SER A 24 -2.01 -29.12 -16.87
C SER A 24 -3.17 -28.90 -15.90
N ASN A 25 -3.00 -29.28 -14.62
CA ASN A 25 -4.08 -29.21 -13.64
C ASN A 25 -3.88 -28.08 -12.63
N VAL A 26 -5.00 -27.57 -12.11
CA VAL A 26 -5.02 -26.42 -11.18
C VAL A 26 -4.35 -26.76 -9.87
N ASP A 27 -4.43 -28.00 -9.38
CA ASP A 27 -3.80 -28.41 -8.12
C ASP A 27 -2.27 -28.40 -8.19
N ALA A 28 -1.70 -28.88 -9.31
CA ALA A 28 -0.27 -28.82 -9.56
C ALA A 28 0.22 -27.36 -9.71
N LYS A 29 -0.56 -26.49 -10.40
CA LYS A 29 -0.29 -25.06 -10.47
C LYS A 29 -0.33 -24.41 -9.09
N ASN A 30 -1.31 -24.73 -8.25
CA ASN A 30 -1.41 -24.24 -6.88
C ASN A 30 -0.19 -24.67 -6.05
N THR A 31 0.24 -25.90 -6.17
CA THR A 31 1.43 -26.41 -5.46
C THR A 31 2.69 -25.69 -5.91
N TRP A 32 2.84 -25.49 -7.22
CA TRP A 32 3.96 -24.74 -7.79
C TRP A 32 3.98 -23.28 -7.35
N LEU A 33 2.84 -22.56 -7.46
CA LEU A 33 2.74 -21.17 -7.03
C LEU A 33 2.96 -21.02 -5.53
N LEU A 34 2.50 -21.97 -4.71
CA LEU A 34 2.78 -22.00 -3.29
C LEU A 34 4.27 -22.14 -3.01
N PHE A 35 4.93 -23.10 -3.64
CA PHE A 35 6.38 -23.28 -3.50
C PHE A 35 7.13 -22.00 -3.90
N ALA A 36 6.81 -21.42 -5.06
CA ALA A 36 7.40 -20.16 -5.52
C ALA A 36 7.16 -19.02 -4.53
N SER A 37 5.98 -18.96 -3.92
CA SER A 37 5.63 -17.93 -2.93
C SER A 37 6.45 -18.04 -1.65
N LEU A 38 6.67 -19.26 -1.15
CA LEU A 38 7.51 -19.52 0.01
C LEU A 38 8.98 -19.19 -0.28
N VAL A 39 9.49 -19.53 -1.47
CA VAL A 39 10.82 -19.13 -1.93
C VAL A 39 10.94 -17.61 -2.00
N PHE A 40 9.95 -16.92 -2.58
CA PHE A 40 9.92 -15.46 -2.68
C PHE A 40 9.98 -14.78 -1.30
N TYR A 41 9.22 -15.30 -0.33
CA TYR A 41 9.20 -14.80 1.04
C TYR A 41 10.52 -15.03 1.75
N SER A 42 11.07 -16.24 1.59
CA SER A 42 12.34 -16.64 2.24
C SER A 42 13.54 -15.85 1.72
N PHE A 43 13.46 -15.28 0.52
CA PHE A 43 14.54 -14.50 -0.08
C PHE A 43 14.76 -13.17 0.66
N GLY A 44 15.51 -13.22 1.74
CA GLY A 44 15.83 -12.07 2.60
C GLY A 44 15.25 -12.14 4.01
N GLN A 45 14.29 -13.04 4.28
CA GLN A 45 13.70 -13.19 5.62
C GLN A 45 13.35 -14.65 5.96
N VAL A 46 14.24 -15.58 5.68
CA VAL A 46 14.03 -17.02 5.96
C VAL A 46 13.66 -17.31 7.43
N TYR A 47 14.21 -16.55 8.37
CA TYR A 47 13.94 -16.69 9.81
C TYR A 47 12.47 -16.43 10.19
N TYR A 48 11.72 -15.68 9.40
CA TYR A 48 10.30 -15.40 9.64
C TYR A 48 9.34 -16.31 8.87
N LEU A 49 9.87 -17.25 8.07
CA LEU A 49 9.04 -18.26 7.41
C LEU A 49 8.23 -19.11 8.41
N PRO A 50 8.81 -19.62 9.53
CA PRO A 50 8.02 -20.33 10.54
C PRO A 50 6.89 -19.49 11.13
N LEU A 51 7.10 -18.17 11.31
CA LEU A 51 6.07 -17.27 11.82
C LEU A 51 4.90 -17.13 10.84
N LEU A 52 5.19 -16.97 9.54
CA LEU A 52 4.16 -16.96 8.50
C LEU A 52 3.36 -18.27 8.52
N LEU A 53 4.04 -19.42 8.55
CA LEU A 53 3.38 -20.73 8.58
C LEU A 53 2.53 -20.92 9.83
N ALA A 54 3.03 -20.51 11.00
CA ALA A 54 2.28 -20.56 12.26
C ALA A 54 1.04 -19.66 12.23
N SER A 55 1.17 -18.44 11.68
CA SER A 55 0.04 -17.53 11.49
C SER A 55 -1.03 -18.12 10.57
N VAL A 56 -0.62 -18.74 9.46
CA VAL A 56 -1.56 -19.40 8.54
C VAL A 56 -2.21 -20.62 9.20
N ALA A 57 -1.45 -21.42 9.95
CA ALA A 57 -1.99 -22.58 10.68
C ALA A 57 -3.04 -22.14 11.72
N LEU A 58 -2.74 -21.09 12.47
CA LEU A 58 -3.69 -20.49 13.41
C LEU A 58 -5.00 -20.08 12.68
N ASN A 59 -4.91 -19.31 11.60
CA ASN A 59 -6.08 -18.85 10.86
C ASN A 59 -6.85 -20.01 10.20
N TYR A 60 -6.16 -21.04 9.72
CA TYR A 60 -6.79 -22.27 9.20
C TYR A 60 -7.62 -22.97 10.27
N VAL A 61 -7.05 -23.22 11.46
CA VAL A 61 -7.76 -23.84 12.58
C VAL A 61 -8.92 -22.96 13.04
N CYS A 62 -8.68 -21.64 13.19
CA CYS A 62 -9.72 -20.69 13.57
C CYS A 62 -10.86 -20.62 12.55
N GLY A 63 -10.57 -20.71 11.23
CA GLY A 63 -11.58 -20.79 10.18
C GLY A 63 -12.43 -22.06 10.29
N ARG A 64 -11.82 -23.20 10.59
CA ARG A 64 -12.55 -24.47 10.84
C ARG A 64 -13.47 -24.37 12.07
N LEU A 65 -13.01 -23.69 13.14
CA LEU A 65 -13.84 -23.42 14.33
C LEU A 65 -14.96 -22.43 13.99
N ALA A 66 -14.67 -21.41 13.18
CA ALA A 66 -15.63 -20.36 12.79
C ALA A 66 -16.80 -20.89 11.95
N ALA A 67 -16.61 -21.99 11.22
CA ALA A 67 -17.67 -22.66 10.46
C ALA A 67 -18.57 -23.56 11.30
N GLY A 68 -18.24 -23.84 12.57
CA GLY A 68 -18.91 -24.83 13.40
C GLY A 68 -19.50 -24.29 14.71
N LYS A 69 -19.73 -25.19 15.65
CA LYS A 69 -20.32 -24.90 16.98
C LYS A 69 -19.53 -23.84 17.77
N TYR A 70 -18.21 -23.74 17.56
CA TYR A 70 -17.33 -22.82 18.27
C TYR A 70 -17.00 -21.56 17.48
N ALA A 71 -17.93 -21.11 16.64
CA ALA A 71 -17.72 -20.03 15.69
C ALA A 71 -17.17 -18.73 16.33
N LYS A 72 -17.77 -18.28 17.44
CA LYS A 72 -17.29 -17.10 18.17
C LYS A 72 -15.87 -17.28 18.74
N LEU A 73 -15.55 -18.48 19.23
CA LEU A 73 -14.21 -18.80 19.74
C LEU A 73 -13.17 -18.75 18.62
N GLY A 74 -13.49 -19.29 17.43
CA GLY A 74 -12.63 -19.23 16.27
C GLY A 74 -12.27 -17.79 15.89
N VAL A 75 -13.28 -16.92 15.76
CA VAL A 75 -13.04 -15.49 15.46
C VAL A 75 -12.22 -14.82 16.57
N THR A 76 -12.56 -15.06 17.85
CA THR A 76 -11.84 -14.45 18.98
C THR A 76 -10.37 -14.85 18.98
N LEU A 77 -10.07 -16.14 18.81
CA LEU A 77 -8.68 -16.62 18.76
C LEU A 77 -7.90 -16.05 17.56
N ALA A 78 -8.53 -15.94 16.39
CA ALA A 78 -7.90 -15.32 15.24
C ALA A 78 -7.57 -13.85 15.47
N VAL A 79 -8.52 -13.10 16.04
CA VAL A 79 -8.33 -11.67 16.35
C VAL A 79 -7.24 -11.48 17.41
N LEU A 80 -7.29 -12.23 18.52
CA LEU A 80 -6.27 -12.15 19.57
C LEU A 80 -4.89 -12.56 19.06
N GLY A 81 -4.81 -13.64 18.27
CA GLY A 81 -3.55 -14.09 17.66
C GLY A 81 -2.99 -13.06 16.66
N GLY A 82 -3.82 -12.52 15.77
CA GLY A 82 -3.41 -11.51 14.79
C GLY A 82 -2.99 -10.18 15.45
N ILE A 83 -3.78 -9.68 16.41
CA ILE A 83 -3.42 -8.47 17.17
C ILE A 83 -2.18 -8.73 18.03
N GLY A 84 -2.07 -9.90 18.66
CA GLY A 84 -0.90 -10.30 19.45
C GLY A 84 0.38 -10.33 18.63
N LEU A 85 0.35 -10.86 17.42
CA LEU A 85 1.49 -10.82 16.51
C LEU A 85 1.91 -9.38 16.20
N LEU A 86 0.95 -8.50 15.87
CA LEU A 86 1.24 -7.09 15.63
C LEU A 86 1.73 -6.37 16.88
N ALA A 87 1.17 -6.69 18.05
CA ALA A 87 1.59 -6.09 19.33
C ALA A 87 3.06 -6.38 19.62
N VAL A 88 3.49 -7.63 19.41
CA VAL A 88 4.88 -8.05 19.70
C VAL A 88 5.83 -7.51 18.62
N PHE A 89 5.56 -7.77 17.34
CA PHE A 89 6.54 -7.50 16.29
C PHE A 89 6.52 -6.06 15.76
N LYS A 90 5.39 -5.36 15.89
CA LYS A 90 5.24 -4.00 15.34
C LYS A 90 5.14 -2.93 16.42
N TYR A 91 4.43 -3.19 17.51
CA TYR A 91 4.09 -2.12 18.47
C TYR A 91 4.84 -2.19 19.79
N ALA A 92 5.59 -3.25 20.12
CA ALA A 92 6.29 -3.37 21.40
C ALA A 92 7.25 -2.19 21.65
N ASP A 93 8.16 -1.94 20.71
CA ASP A 93 9.15 -0.86 20.85
C ASP A 93 8.50 0.54 20.80
N PHE A 94 7.42 0.72 20.05
CA PHE A 94 6.65 1.97 20.06
C PHE A 94 6.01 2.22 21.41
N ALA A 95 5.40 1.20 22.04
CA ALA A 95 4.82 1.29 23.36
C ALA A 95 5.89 1.61 24.40
N ILE A 96 7.03 0.91 24.38
CA ILE A 96 8.16 1.13 25.30
C ILE A 96 8.69 2.56 25.17
N ARG A 97 8.95 3.04 23.93
CA ARG A 97 9.41 4.42 23.69
C ARG A 97 8.41 5.45 24.22
N THR A 98 7.11 5.20 24.01
CA THR A 98 6.06 6.11 24.47
C THR A 98 6.01 6.15 26.01
N VAL A 99 6.07 5.00 26.68
CA VAL A 99 6.11 4.92 28.15
C VAL A 99 7.37 5.59 28.69
N ASN A 100 8.54 5.31 28.12
CA ASN A 100 9.78 5.96 28.52
C ASN A 100 9.69 7.49 28.42
N ALA A 101 9.13 7.99 27.31
CA ALA A 101 8.98 9.44 27.09
C ALA A 101 7.98 10.09 28.07
N LEU A 102 6.89 9.41 28.39
CA LEU A 102 5.84 9.96 29.27
C LEU A 102 6.19 9.85 30.75
N CYS A 103 6.85 8.76 31.15
CA CYS A 103 7.10 8.42 32.55
C CYS A 103 8.56 8.70 32.98
N GLY A 104 9.42 9.16 32.05
CA GLY A 104 10.86 9.36 32.33
C GLY A 104 11.59 8.03 32.62
N LEU A 105 11.07 6.91 32.14
CA LEU A 105 11.67 5.59 32.31
C LEU A 105 12.71 5.28 31.25
N HIS A 106 13.57 4.29 31.52
CA HIS A 106 14.60 3.81 30.60
C HIS A 106 14.46 2.30 30.34
N LEU A 107 13.24 1.85 30.07
CA LEU A 107 12.98 0.45 29.72
C LEU A 107 13.73 0.09 28.44
N PRO A 108 14.42 -1.08 28.38
CA PRO A 108 15.13 -1.50 27.18
C PRO A 108 14.16 -1.79 26.04
N LEU A 109 14.55 -1.43 24.83
CA LEU A 109 13.81 -1.80 23.61
C LEU A 109 14.02 -3.29 23.31
N THR A 110 13.03 -3.91 22.69
CA THR A 110 13.10 -5.33 22.33
C THR A 110 14.08 -5.59 21.18
N GLY A 111 14.24 -4.62 20.28
CA GLY A 111 15.09 -4.75 19.09
C GLY A 111 14.59 -5.82 18.08
N ILE A 112 13.36 -6.28 18.21
CA ILE A 112 12.79 -7.29 17.33
C ILE A 112 12.59 -6.66 15.94
N ALA A 113 13.20 -7.23 14.90
CA ALA A 113 13.02 -6.78 13.54
C ALA A 113 11.59 -7.10 13.04
N LEU A 114 11.00 -6.16 12.30
CA LEU A 114 9.65 -6.31 11.76
C LEU A 114 9.63 -7.31 10.60
N PRO A 115 8.84 -8.41 10.67
CA PRO A 115 8.68 -9.33 9.55
C PRO A 115 7.99 -8.64 8.37
N ILE A 116 8.57 -8.75 7.18
CA ILE A 116 8.00 -8.17 5.96
C ILE A 116 6.60 -8.78 5.71
N GLY A 117 5.63 -7.92 5.43
CA GLY A 117 4.27 -8.35 5.11
C GLY A 117 3.41 -8.76 6.31
N ILE A 118 3.90 -8.65 7.56
CA ILE A 118 3.13 -9.09 8.75
C ILE A 118 1.74 -8.45 8.83
N SER A 119 1.63 -7.17 8.50
CA SER A 119 0.34 -6.47 8.48
C SER A 119 -0.59 -7.00 7.40
N PHE A 120 -0.05 -7.38 6.23
CA PHE A 120 -0.82 -7.91 5.10
C PHE A 120 -1.31 -9.33 5.38
N PHE A 121 -0.42 -10.26 5.73
CA PHE A 121 -0.85 -11.64 5.99
C PHE A 121 -1.73 -11.77 7.24
N THR A 122 -1.58 -10.88 8.23
CA THR A 122 -2.51 -10.81 9.38
C THR A 122 -3.90 -10.38 8.92
N PHE A 123 -4.02 -9.34 8.08
CA PHE A 123 -5.31 -8.89 7.58
C PHE A 123 -5.98 -9.91 6.65
N GLN A 124 -5.20 -10.60 5.81
CA GLN A 124 -5.71 -11.68 4.97
C GLN A 124 -6.21 -12.86 5.80
N GLY A 125 -5.44 -13.29 6.80
CA GLY A 125 -5.86 -14.34 7.72
C GLY A 125 -7.14 -13.99 8.48
N LEU A 126 -7.22 -12.77 9.03
CA LEU A 126 -8.43 -12.28 9.71
C LEU A 126 -9.64 -12.22 8.77
N SER A 127 -9.45 -11.73 7.52
CA SER A 127 -10.56 -11.68 6.57
C SER A 127 -11.08 -13.09 6.26
N TYR A 128 -10.19 -14.08 6.07
CA TYR A 128 -10.60 -15.48 5.88
C TYR A 128 -11.47 -15.98 7.03
N VAL A 129 -11.03 -15.82 8.28
CA VAL A 129 -11.78 -16.35 9.43
C VAL A 129 -13.12 -15.62 9.62
N ILE A 130 -13.15 -14.29 9.41
CA ILE A 130 -14.40 -13.52 9.55
C ILE A 130 -15.36 -13.80 8.40
N ASP A 131 -14.86 -13.98 7.17
CA ASP A 131 -15.70 -14.35 6.02
C ASP A 131 -16.33 -15.73 6.23
N VAL A 132 -15.56 -16.72 6.68
CA VAL A 132 -16.09 -18.04 7.06
C VAL A 132 -17.12 -17.95 8.21
N TYR A 133 -16.88 -17.09 9.19
CA TYR A 133 -17.87 -16.87 10.27
C TYR A 133 -19.19 -16.33 9.75
N ARG A 134 -19.16 -15.47 8.72
CA ARG A 134 -20.38 -14.91 8.08
C ARG A 134 -21.04 -15.89 7.14
N GLU A 135 -20.24 -16.66 6.43
CA GLU A 135 -20.68 -17.63 5.42
C GLU A 135 -19.94 -18.97 5.63
N PRO A 136 -20.44 -19.84 6.55
CA PRO A 136 -19.77 -21.08 6.94
C PRO A 136 -19.45 -22.05 5.80
N GLN A 137 -20.20 -21.98 4.69
CA GLN A 137 -19.99 -22.82 3.51
C GLN A 137 -18.68 -22.47 2.76
N THR A 138 -18.07 -21.32 2.99
CA THR A 138 -16.82 -20.89 2.34
C THR A 138 -15.58 -21.47 3.03
N VAL A 139 -15.74 -22.27 4.09
CA VAL A 139 -14.61 -22.84 4.82
C VAL A 139 -13.77 -23.75 3.95
N SER A 140 -12.47 -23.44 3.86
CA SER A 140 -11.54 -24.33 3.18
C SER A 140 -11.16 -25.53 4.07
N HIS A 141 -11.29 -26.73 3.51
CA HIS A 141 -10.83 -27.97 4.13
C HIS A 141 -9.37 -28.30 3.80
N SER A 142 -8.71 -27.49 2.96
CA SER A 142 -7.32 -27.68 2.53
C SER A 142 -6.43 -26.60 3.13
N PHE A 143 -5.51 -27.00 4.00
CA PHE A 143 -4.47 -26.10 4.51
C PHE A 143 -3.62 -25.49 3.37
N LYS A 144 -3.34 -26.27 2.32
CA LYS A 144 -2.60 -25.83 1.13
C LYS A 144 -3.28 -24.64 0.45
N LYS A 145 -4.60 -24.65 0.30
CA LYS A 145 -5.35 -23.55 -0.33
C LYS A 145 -5.31 -22.29 0.51
N VAL A 146 -5.49 -22.39 1.84
CA VAL A 146 -5.40 -21.24 2.75
C VAL A 146 -3.99 -20.68 2.79
N LEU A 147 -2.98 -21.57 2.79
CA LEU A 147 -1.58 -21.15 2.75
C LEU A 147 -1.25 -20.45 1.42
N LEU A 148 -1.72 -20.98 0.27
CA LEU A 148 -1.56 -20.30 -1.02
C LEU A 148 -2.24 -18.93 -1.01
N TYR A 149 -3.48 -18.84 -0.53
CA TYR A 149 -4.20 -17.57 -0.44
C TYR A 149 -3.42 -16.52 0.34
N ILE A 150 -2.94 -16.84 1.53
CA ILE A 150 -2.26 -15.88 2.41
C ILE A 150 -0.82 -15.60 1.91
N ALA A 151 -0.09 -16.62 1.47
CA ALA A 151 1.32 -16.51 1.11
C ALA A 151 1.56 -16.15 -0.37
N PHE A 152 0.53 -15.99 -1.20
CA PHE A 152 0.69 -15.78 -2.64
C PHE A 152 1.53 -14.55 -2.94
N PHE A 153 2.69 -14.76 -3.58
CA PHE A 153 3.75 -13.78 -3.69
C PHE A 153 3.35 -12.44 -4.34
N PRO A 154 2.40 -12.36 -5.30
CA PRO A 154 2.02 -11.07 -5.88
C PRO A 154 1.38 -10.10 -4.87
N GLN A 155 0.69 -10.63 -3.86
CA GLN A 155 -0.07 -9.82 -2.89
C GLN A 155 0.56 -9.75 -1.49
N LEU A 156 1.50 -10.68 -1.18
CA LEU A 156 1.96 -10.94 0.20
C LEU A 156 2.63 -9.72 0.86
N ILE A 157 3.45 -8.97 0.13
CA ILE A 157 4.30 -7.92 0.72
C ILE A 157 3.60 -6.55 0.74
N ALA A 158 3.02 -6.11 -0.37
CA ALA A 158 2.41 -4.79 -0.52
C ALA A 158 1.39 -4.70 -1.68
N GLY A 159 0.86 -5.82 -2.12
CA GLY A 159 -0.20 -5.87 -3.13
C GLY A 159 -1.53 -5.29 -2.63
N PRO A 160 -2.59 -5.32 -3.44
CA PRO A 160 -3.94 -5.12 -2.93
C PRO A 160 -4.22 -6.11 -1.80
N ILE A 161 -4.89 -5.66 -0.73
CA ILE A 161 -5.36 -6.58 0.31
C ILE A 161 -6.54 -7.36 -0.27
N VAL A 162 -6.25 -8.57 -0.74
CA VAL A 162 -7.23 -9.46 -1.35
C VAL A 162 -7.98 -10.19 -0.23
N LYS A 163 -9.31 -10.20 -0.29
CA LYS A 163 -10.15 -10.95 0.63
C LYS A 163 -10.32 -12.37 0.11
N TYR A 164 -10.59 -13.32 1.01
CA TYR A 164 -10.69 -14.72 0.62
C TYR A 164 -11.80 -14.96 -0.42
N HIS A 165 -12.98 -14.39 -0.21
CA HIS A 165 -14.10 -14.52 -1.14
C HIS A 165 -13.86 -13.90 -2.53
N ASP A 166 -12.85 -13.01 -2.68
CA ASP A 166 -12.52 -12.42 -3.97
C ASP A 166 -11.82 -13.41 -4.92
N ILE A 167 -11.13 -14.44 -4.39
CA ILE A 167 -10.32 -15.37 -5.19
C ILE A 167 -10.53 -16.85 -4.86
N GLU A 168 -11.44 -17.21 -3.95
CA GLU A 168 -11.65 -18.61 -3.55
C GLU A 168 -11.99 -19.52 -4.73
N GLN A 169 -12.87 -19.06 -5.63
CA GLN A 169 -13.26 -19.80 -6.83
C GLN A 169 -12.08 -19.97 -7.80
N GLU A 170 -11.22 -18.97 -7.93
CA GLU A 170 -10.04 -19.00 -8.80
C GLU A 170 -8.93 -19.92 -8.25
N ILE A 171 -8.90 -20.16 -6.94
CA ILE A 171 -8.02 -21.17 -6.34
C ILE A 171 -8.44 -22.57 -6.80
N ASP A 172 -9.72 -22.83 -6.96
CA ASP A 172 -10.25 -24.14 -7.31
C ASP A 172 -10.38 -24.36 -8.81
N SER A 173 -10.76 -23.30 -9.53
CA SER A 173 -10.99 -23.39 -10.97
C SER A 173 -10.62 -22.08 -11.66
N ARG A 174 -9.48 -22.05 -12.31
CA ARG A 174 -9.07 -20.89 -13.13
C ARG A 174 -8.53 -21.33 -14.49
N CYS A 175 -8.77 -20.47 -15.45
CA CYS A 175 -8.23 -20.59 -16.80
C CYS A 175 -7.48 -19.31 -17.15
N THR A 176 -6.38 -19.46 -17.82
CA THR A 176 -5.58 -18.32 -18.32
C THR A 176 -5.52 -18.35 -19.83
N THR A 177 -6.05 -17.32 -20.49
CA THR A 177 -5.97 -17.15 -21.93
C THR A 177 -4.70 -16.38 -22.33
N PRO A 178 -4.26 -16.50 -23.58
CA PRO A 178 -3.17 -15.65 -24.10
C PRO A 178 -3.47 -14.15 -23.97
N GLN A 179 -4.74 -13.75 -24.14
CA GLN A 179 -5.19 -12.37 -23.99
C GLN A 179 -5.03 -11.86 -22.55
N GLU A 180 -5.49 -12.66 -21.56
CA GLU A 180 -5.32 -12.32 -20.15
C GLU A 180 -3.84 -12.22 -19.76
N THR A 181 -3.02 -13.11 -20.30
CA THR A 181 -1.55 -13.06 -20.12
C THR A 181 -0.95 -11.79 -20.69
N ALA A 182 -1.31 -11.41 -21.93
CA ALA A 182 -0.81 -10.20 -22.57
C ALA A 182 -1.22 -8.94 -21.79
N LEU A 183 -2.48 -8.88 -21.33
CA LEU A 183 -2.97 -7.79 -20.47
C LEU A 183 -2.23 -7.74 -19.14
N GLY A 184 -1.97 -8.90 -18.53
CA GLY A 184 -1.19 -9.00 -17.29
C GLY A 184 0.24 -8.50 -17.44
N ILE A 185 0.95 -8.89 -18.51
CA ILE A 185 2.30 -8.42 -18.82
C ILE A 185 2.32 -6.91 -19.04
N ARG A 186 1.40 -6.38 -19.85
CA ARG A 186 1.29 -4.92 -20.08
C ARG A 186 1.06 -4.17 -18.77
N ARG A 187 0.16 -4.67 -17.92
CA ARG A 187 -0.11 -4.06 -16.62
C ARG A 187 1.11 -4.07 -15.72
N PHE A 188 1.84 -5.17 -15.69
CA PHE A 188 3.09 -5.31 -14.95
C PHE A 188 4.14 -4.29 -15.42
N ILE A 189 4.34 -4.16 -16.75
CA ILE A 189 5.29 -3.20 -17.32
C ILE A 189 4.90 -1.76 -16.98
N CYS A 190 3.62 -1.41 -17.07
CA CYS A 190 3.13 -0.09 -16.64
C CYS A 190 3.42 0.18 -15.17
N GLY A 191 3.20 -0.80 -14.28
CA GLY A 191 3.52 -0.70 -12.85
C GLY A 191 5.02 -0.53 -12.61
N LEU A 192 5.84 -1.31 -13.28
CA LEU A 192 7.30 -1.21 -13.23
C LEU A 192 7.80 0.17 -13.67
N SER A 193 7.23 0.70 -14.77
CA SER A 193 7.57 2.03 -15.27
C SER A 193 7.20 3.16 -14.30
N LYS A 194 6.03 3.08 -13.66
CA LYS A 194 5.64 4.02 -12.59
C LYS A 194 6.67 4.02 -11.45
N LYS A 195 7.12 2.84 -11.04
CA LYS A 195 8.09 2.68 -9.96
C LYS A 195 9.46 3.21 -10.35
N LEU A 196 10.02 2.74 -11.46
CA LEU A 196 11.41 3.02 -11.82
C LEU A 196 11.60 4.42 -12.41
N LEU A 197 10.73 4.84 -13.33
CA LEU A 197 10.92 6.06 -14.09
C LEU A 197 10.35 7.30 -13.40
N LEU A 198 9.28 7.16 -12.60
CA LEU A 198 8.63 8.29 -11.94
C LEU A 198 8.93 8.32 -10.45
N SER A 199 8.54 7.27 -9.71
CA SER A 199 8.62 7.27 -8.24
C SER A 199 10.05 7.46 -7.72
N ASN A 200 11.03 6.77 -8.31
CA ASN A 200 12.41 6.82 -7.84
C ASN A 200 13.03 8.22 -7.99
N ALA A 201 12.80 8.92 -9.12
CA ALA A 201 13.31 10.27 -9.33
C ALA A 201 12.65 11.29 -8.39
N LEU A 202 11.32 11.18 -8.21
CA LEU A 202 10.58 12.01 -7.25
C LEU A 202 11.05 11.75 -5.81
N GLY A 203 11.34 10.49 -5.49
CA GLY A 203 11.86 10.06 -4.19
C GLY A 203 13.21 10.67 -3.87
N GLN A 204 14.12 10.74 -4.84
CA GLN A 204 15.41 11.38 -4.64
C GLN A 204 15.28 12.85 -4.27
N MET A 205 14.37 13.59 -4.89
CA MET A 205 14.11 14.99 -4.53
C MET A 205 13.49 15.08 -3.13
N ALA A 206 12.49 14.27 -2.82
CA ALA A 206 11.87 14.24 -1.51
C ALA A 206 12.89 13.92 -0.41
N ASP A 207 13.70 12.86 -0.58
CA ASP A 207 14.71 12.45 0.38
C ASP A 207 15.78 13.54 0.58
N THR A 208 16.17 14.24 -0.49
CA THR A 208 17.10 15.38 -0.40
C THR A 208 16.54 16.48 0.51
N VAL A 209 15.28 16.85 0.33
CA VAL A 209 14.66 17.92 1.13
C VAL A 209 14.42 17.49 2.58
N PHE A 210 13.90 16.29 2.80
CA PHE A 210 13.63 15.80 4.15
C PHE A 210 14.90 15.49 4.96
N ALA A 211 16.06 15.42 4.31
CA ALA A 211 17.35 15.28 4.98
C ALA A 211 18.00 16.63 5.36
N LEU A 212 17.46 17.77 4.93
CA LEU A 212 18.00 19.09 5.27
C LEU A 212 17.82 19.41 6.76
N PRO A 213 18.74 20.16 7.37
CA PRO A 213 18.57 20.73 8.71
C PRO A 213 17.30 21.59 8.77
N ALA A 214 16.58 21.54 9.88
CA ALA A 214 15.28 22.21 10.05
C ALA A 214 15.29 23.71 9.70
N GLY A 215 16.35 24.43 10.07
CA GLY A 215 16.51 25.88 9.81
C GLY A 215 16.85 26.23 8.36
N GLU A 216 17.17 25.24 7.51
CA GLU A 216 17.67 25.46 6.14
C GLU A 216 16.67 25.07 5.05
N ILE A 217 15.50 24.53 5.42
CA ILE A 217 14.56 23.98 4.44
C ILE A 217 13.98 25.10 3.54
N GLY A 218 13.47 26.18 4.12
CA GLY A 218 12.80 27.26 3.39
C GLY A 218 11.53 26.85 2.63
N MET A 219 10.73 27.84 2.20
CA MET A 219 9.42 27.61 1.60
C MET A 219 9.48 26.82 0.28
N LEU A 220 10.41 27.17 -0.62
CA LEU A 220 10.53 26.49 -1.92
C LEU A 220 10.89 25.01 -1.73
N ALA A 221 11.89 24.71 -0.92
CA ALA A 221 12.31 23.33 -0.66
C ALA A 221 11.23 22.55 0.07
N GLY A 222 10.56 23.13 1.08
CA GLY A 222 9.49 22.50 1.81
C GLY A 222 8.33 22.04 0.91
N TRP A 223 7.82 22.94 0.05
CA TRP A 223 6.76 22.58 -0.90
C TRP A 223 7.24 21.59 -1.97
N MET A 224 8.45 21.76 -2.50
CA MET A 224 9.01 20.83 -3.49
C MET A 224 9.12 19.41 -2.90
N GLY A 225 9.69 19.28 -1.70
CA GLY A 225 9.79 17.99 -1.01
C GLY A 225 8.44 17.35 -0.74
N ALA A 226 7.46 18.13 -0.24
CA ALA A 226 6.10 17.66 0.05
C ALA A 226 5.35 17.19 -1.21
N ILE A 227 5.42 17.95 -2.30
CA ILE A 227 4.78 17.60 -3.59
C ILE A 227 5.47 16.37 -4.19
N CYS A 228 6.80 16.34 -4.22
CA CYS A 228 7.55 15.19 -4.74
C CYS A 228 7.24 13.92 -3.95
N TYR A 229 7.17 13.98 -2.61
CA TYR A 229 6.78 12.83 -1.80
C TYR A 229 5.34 12.39 -2.07
N THR A 230 4.41 13.34 -2.21
CA THR A 230 3.01 13.04 -2.54
C THR A 230 2.88 12.31 -3.87
N LEU A 231 3.64 12.71 -4.88
CA LEU A 231 3.68 12.00 -6.17
C LEU A 231 4.44 10.67 -6.08
N GLN A 232 5.57 10.65 -5.34
CA GLN A 232 6.35 9.44 -5.11
C GLN A 232 5.51 8.32 -4.51
N ILE A 233 4.83 8.56 -3.39
CA ILE A 233 4.04 7.52 -2.70
C ILE A 233 2.92 6.97 -3.59
N TYR A 234 2.32 7.83 -4.42
CA TYR A 234 1.32 7.39 -5.38
C TYR A 234 1.90 6.48 -6.46
N PHE A 235 2.99 6.89 -7.12
CA PHE A 235 3.59 6.11 -8.21
C PHE A 235 4.32 4.86 -7.70
N ASP A 236 4.90 4.91 -6.50
CA ASP A 236 5.50 3.73 -5.87
C ASP A 236 4.45 2.67 -5.58
N PHE A 237 3.41 3.06 -4.87
CA PHE A 237 2.40 2.12 -4.41
C PHE A 237 1.40 1.70 -5.52
N SER A 238 0.96 2.63 -6.37
CA SER A 238 0.14 2.24 -7.53
C SER A 238 0.94 1.41 -8.52
N GLY A 239 2.23 1.67 -8.69
CA GLY A 239 3.13 0.86 -9.51
C GLY A 239 3.26 -0.57 -8.99
N TYR A 240 3.46 -0.73 -7.68
CA TYR A 240 3.49 -2.05 -7.07
C TYR A 240 2.13 -2.78 -7.20
N SER A 241 1.02 -2.07 -6.96
CA SER A 241 -0.32 -2.63 -7.14
C SER A 241 -0.57 -3.07 -8.58
N ASP A 242 -0.14 -2.28 -9.57
CA ASP A 242 -0.23 -2.66 -10.99
C ASP A 242 0.61 -3.89 -11.31
N MET A 243 1.82 -4.00 -10.76
CA MET A 243 2.65 -5.19 -10.93
C MET A 243 1.98 -6.42 -10.30
N ALA A 244 1.42 -6.30 -9.10
CA ALA A 244 0.72 -7.38 -8.40
C ALA A 244 -0.54 -7.84 -9.16
N ILE A 245 -1.38 -6.89 -9.64
CA ILE A 245 -2.57 -7.17 -10.45
C ILE A 245 -2.16 -7.83 -11.76
N GLY A 246 -1.09 -7.33 -12.40
CA GLY A 246 -0.56 -7.90 -13.63
C GLY A 246 -0.10 -9.34 -13.46
N LEU A 247 0.67 -9.63 -12.41
CA LEU A 247 1.11 -10.99 -12.07
C LEU A 247 -0.08 -11.88 -11.72
N GLY A 248 -1.02 -11.41 -10.89
CA GLY A 248 -2.25 -12.15 -10.60
C GLY A 248 -2.92 -12.61 -11.88
N ARG A 249 -3.16 -11.67 -12.82
CA ARG A 249 -3.80 -11.95 -14.13
C ARG A 249 -3.01 -12.94 -14.99
N MET A 250 -1.68 -12.87 -14.97
CA MET A 250 -0.82 -13.83 -15.67
C MET A 250 -1.00 -15.27 -15.15
N PHE A 251 -1.33 -15.43 -13.88
CA PHE A 251 -1.58 -16.73 -13.22
C PHE A 251 -3.06 -17.09 -13.11
N GLY A 252 -3.97 -16.27 -13.66
CA GLY A 252 -5.41 -16.52 -13.67
C GLY A 252 -6.14 -16.06 -12.40
N PHE A 253 -5.57 -15.10 -11.66
CA PHE A 253 -6.20 -14.44 -10.51
C PHE A 253 -6.54 -12.99 -10.83
N HIS A 254 -7.75 -12.53 -10.46
CA HIS A 254 -8.25 -11.20 -10.74
C HIS A 254 -8.34 -10.36 -9.46
N PHE A 255 -7.27 -9.64 -9.15
CA PHE A 255 -7.25 -8.74 -8.01
C PHE A 255 -8.00 -7.44 -8.32
N ARG A 256 -8.65 -6.89 -7.31
CA ARG A 256 -9.35 -5.60 -7.42
C ARG A 256 -8.39 -4.44 -7.59
N GLU A 257 -8.85 -3.38 -8.27
CA GLU A 257 -8.10 -2.13 -8.39
C GLU A 257 -7.87 -1.50 -7.01
N ASN A 258 -6.66 -0.97 -6.82
CA ASN A 258 -6.27 -0.35 -5.54
C ASN A 258 -6.21 1.19 -5.62
N PHE A 259 -6.12 1.75 -6.83
CA PHE A 259 -6.06 3.19 -7.09
C PHE A 259 -6.92 3.57 -8.29
N ASN A 260 -7.60 4.74 -8.20
CA ASN A 260 -8.36 5.30 -9.31
C ASN A 260 -8.19 6.83 -9.34
N TYR A 261 -7.02 7.30 -9.78
CA TYR A 261 -6.67 8.73 -9.91
C TYR A 261 -7.07 9.56 -8.67
N PRO A 262 -6.54 9.26 -7.48
CA PRO A 262 -7.00 9.84 -6.22
C PRO A 262 -6.80 11.35 -6.14
N TYR A 263 -5.82 11.91 -6.84
CA TYR A 263 -5.53 13.35 -6.83
C TYR A 263 -6.49 14.18 -7.68
N THR A 264 -7.44 13.55 -8.36
CA THR A 264 -8.57 14.24 -9.00
C THR A 264 -9.80 14.37 -8.09
N ALA A 265 -9.74 13.83 -6.89
CA ALA A 265 -10.82 13.91 -5.92
C ALA A 265 -11.07 15.35 -5.46
N THR A 266 -12.33 15.68 -5.22
CA THR A 266 -12.80 17.01 -4.82
C THR A 266 -13.24 17.08 -3.36
N THR A 267 -13.17 15.94 -2.65
CA THR A 267 -13.43 15.80 -1.21
C THR A 267 -12.52 14.72 -0.61
N ILE A 268 -12.29 14.76 0.69
CA ILE A 268 -11.49 13.74 1.38
C ILE A 268 -12.17 12.38 1.35
N LYS A 269 -13.49 12.32 1.43
CA LYS A 269 -14.22 11.05 1.27
C LYS A 269 -14.05 10.47 -0.13
N GLU A 270 -14.07 11.30 -1.16
CA GLU A 270 -13.83 10.86 -2.53
C GLU A 270 -12.39 10.38 -2.70
N PHE A 271 -11.41 11.10 -2.12
CA PHE A 271 -10.01 10.70 -2.12
C PHE A 271 -9.85 9.27 -1.58
N TRP A 272 -10.41 8.94 -0.42
CA TRP A 272 -10.32 7.60 0.18
C TRP A 272 -11.09 6.52 -0.57
N ARG A 273 -12.07 6.86 -1.41
CA ARG A 273 -12.70 5.93 -2.36
C ARG A 273 -11.82 5.59 -3.56
N ARG A 274 -10.78 6.40 -3.82
CA ARG A 274 -9.88 6.30 -4.96
C ARG A 274 -8.45 5.91 -4.55
N TRP A 275 -8.11 6.09 -3.29
CA TRP A 275 -6.80 5.79 -2.69
C TRP A 275 -6.88 4.52 -1.86
N HIS A 276 -5.93 3.57 -2.10
CA HIS A 276 -5.81 2.32 -1.33
C HIS A 276 -7.15 1.64 -1.08
N ILE A 277 -7.88 1.40 -2.17
CA ILE A 277 -9.29 0.95 -2.17
C ILE A 277 -9.44 -0.37 -1.39
N SER A 278 -8.46 -1.27 -1.52
CA SER A 278 -8.47 -2.56 -0.83
C SER A 278 -8.40 -2.42 0.69
N LEU A 279 -7.53 -1.54 1.21
CA LEU A 279 -7.43 -1.25 2.64
C LEU A 279 -8.70 -0.57 3.17
N SER A 280 -9.18 0.46 2.45
CA SER A 280 -10.43 1.15 2.80
C SER A 280 -11.62 0.20 2.83
N GLY A 281 -11.69 -0.73 1.86
CA GLY A 281 -12.67 -1.81 1.82
C GLY A 281 -12.52 -2.78 3.00
N TRP A 282 -11.29 -3.15 3.35
CA TRP A 282 -11.04 -4.03 4.49
C TRP A 282 -11.50 -3.39 5.80
N PHE A 283 -11.09 -2.15 6.10
CA PHE A 283 -11.52 -1.45 7.31
C PHE A 283 -13.02 -1.20 7.35
N ARG A 284 -13.66 -0.91 6.20
CA ARG A 284 -15.12 -0.79 6.13
C ARG A 284 -15.80 -2.09 6.55
N ASP A 285 -15.39 -3.23 5.99
CA ASP A 285 -16.13 -4.48 6.12
C ASP A 285 -15.82 -5.21 7.43
N TYR A 286 -14.61 -5.07 7.97
CA TYR A 286 -14.16 -5.80 9.16
C TYR A 286 -14.04 -4.93 10.42
N LEU A 287 -14.10 -3.60 10.32
CA LEU A 287 -14.07 -2.71 11.49
C LEU A 287 -15.26 -1.76 11.53
N TYR A 288 -15.50 -0.95 10.49
CA TYR A 288 -16.53 0.08 10.50
C TYR A 288 -17.95 -0.49 10.62
N ILE A 289 -18.29 -1.47 9.80
CA ILE A 289 -19.61 -2.12 9.83
C ILE A 289 -19.87 -2.86 11.16
N PRO A 290 -18.94 -3.67 11.69
CA PRO A 290 -19.10 -4.30 13.01
C PRO A 290 -19.26 -3.32 14.18
N LEU A 291 -18.62 -2.13 14.12
CA LEU A 291 -18.83 -1.07 15.12
C LEU A 291 -20.21 -0.40 15.06
N GLY A 292 -21.04 -0.78 14.08
CA GLY A 292 -22.40 -0.26 13.86
C GLY A 292 -22.50 0.67 12.65
N GLY A 293 -21.39 0.99 11.97
CA GLY A 293 -21.40 1.82 10.76
C GLY A 293 -22.04 3.18 11.01
N ASN A 294 -23.00 3.56 10.14
CA ASN A 294 -23.78 4.79 10.23
C ASN A 294 -25.22 4.60 10.79
N ARG A 295 -25.50 3.41 11.36
CA ARG A 295 -26.87 3.05 11.78
C ARG A 295 -27.27 3.57 13.16
N LYS A 296 -26.30 4.05 13.96
CA LYS A 296 -26.51 4.44 15.38
C LYS A 296 -26.42 5.97 15.61
N GLY A 297 -26.84 6.75 14.63
CA GLY A 297 -26.82 8.22 14.68
C GLY A 297 -25.46 8.87 14.36
N ASN A 298 -25.46 10.19 14.21
CA ASN A 298 -24.30 10.95 13.70
C ASN A 298 -23.07 10.88 14.63
N ALA A 299 -23.25 11.10 15.92
CA ALA A 299 -22.13 11.07 16.88
C ALA A 299 -21.39 9.72 16.87
N ARG A 300 -22.14 8.60 16.81
CA ARG A 300 -21.54 7.26 16.70
C ARG A 300 -20.87 7.05 15.37
N THR A 301 -21.41 7.58 14.29
CA THR A 301 -20.82 7.53 12.94
C THR A 301 -19.46 8.25 12.91
N TRP A 302 -19.37 9.43 13.51
CA TRP A 302 -18.13 10.21 13.61
C TRP A 302 -17.09 9.48 14.45
N LEU A 303 -17.48 8.95 15.61
CA LEU A 303 -16.60 8.14 16.46
C LEU A 303 -16.07 6.91 15.70
N ASN A 304 -16.95 6.16 15.00
CA ASN A 304 -16.56 4.99 14.23
C ASN A 304 -15.54 5.36 13.13
N ARG A 305 -15.71 6.50 12.47
CA ARG A 305 -14.73 7.00 11.48
C ARG A 305 -13.41 7.36 12.11
N PHE A 306 -13.44 8.07 13.24
CA PHE A 306 -12.22 8.39 13.98
C PHE A 306 -11.45 7.13 14.37
N LEU A 307 -12.15 6.11 14.89
CA LEU A 307 -11.55 4.82 15.23
C LEU A 307 -10.95 4.10 14.02
N VAL A 308 -11.64 4.14 12.87
CA VAL A 308 -11.13 3.55 11.62
C VAL A 308 -9.87 4.26 11.16
N PHE A 309 -9.85 5.60 11.15
CA PHE A 309 -8.67 6.35 10.73
C PHE A 309 -7.52 6.25 11.72
N PHE A 310 -7.80 6.20 13.02
CA PHE A 310 -6.80 5.89 14.05
C PHE A 310 -6.17 4.51 13.81
N ALA A 311 -6.99 3.46 13.59
CA ALA A 311 -6.51 2.13 13.26
C ALA A 311 -5.74 2.08 11.93
N THR A 312 -6.16 2.89 10.93
CA THR A 312 -5.45 3.04 9.65
C THR A 312 -4.06 3.64 9.86
N GLY A 313 -3.94 4.67 10.70
CA GLY A 313 -2.65 5.27 11.05
C GLY A 313 -1.73 4.26 11.72
N LEU A 314 -2.19 3.57 12.76
CA LEU A 314 -1.44 2.51 13.43
C LEU A 314 -1.05 1.37 12.48
N TRP A 315 -1.94 0.98 11.57
CA TRP A 315 -1.63 -0.07 10.60
C TRP A 315 -0.45 0.29 9.70
N HIS A 316 -0.32 1.55 9.32
CA HIS A 316 0.80 2.01 8.49
C HIS A 316 2.12 1.97 9.24
N GLY A 317 2.18 2.40 10.50
CA GLY A 317 3.45 2.40 11.22
C GLY A 317 3.32 2.64 12.72
N ALA A 318 4.30 2.14 13.47
CA ALA A 318 4.40 2.28 14.90
C ALA A 318 5.10 3.61 15.30
N SER A 319 4.47 4.74 14.99
CA SER A 319 4.98 6.08 15.29
C SER A 319 3.83 7.07 15.46
N TRP A 320 4.03 8.09 16.24
CA TRP A 320 3.04 9.16 16.46
C TRP A 320 2.76 9.95 15.18
N THR A 321 3.69 10.03 14.23
CA THR A 321 3.45 10.68 12.93
C THR A 321 2.38 9.94 12.13
N PHE A 322 2.38 8.61 12.14
CA PHE A 322 1.33 7.81 11.49
C PHE A 322 -0.01 7.90 12.20
N VAL A 323 -0.01 7.89 13.54
CA VAL A 323 -1.24 8.05 14.33
C VAL A 323 -1.90 9.38 14.03
N LEU A 324 -1.13 10.48 14.07
CA LEU A 324 -1.64 11.82 13.79
C LEU A 324 -2.05 11.99 12.33
N TRP A 325 -1.35 11.35 11.38
CA TRP A 325 -1.75 11.31 9.99
C TRP A 325 -3.13 10.65 9.80
N GLY A 326 -3.37 9.53 10.46
CA GLY A 326 -4.69 8.89 10.45
C GLY A 326 -5.77 9.81 11.03
N LEU A 327 -5.52 10.38 12.21
CA LEU A 327 -6.45 11.31 12.86
C LEU A 327 -6.70 12.58 12.04
N TRP A 328 -5.68 13.10 11.31
CA TRP A 328 -5.81 14.19 10.36
C TRP A 328 -6.88 13.91 9.30
N HIS A 329 -6.76 12.77 8.62
CA HIS A 329 -7.77 12.38 7.63
C HIS A 329 -9.13 12.06 8.24
N GLY A 330 -9.16 11.47 9.43
CA GLY A 330 -10.37 11.27 10.22
C GLY A 330 -11.08 12.57 10.53
N LEU A 331 -10.36 13.60 10.97
CA LEU A 331 -10.87 14.93 11.26
C LEU A 331 -11.55 15.55 10.02
N PHE A 332 -10.85 15.63 8.90
CA PHE A 332 -11.42 16.20 7.68
C PHE A 332 -12.62 15.40 7.15
N SER A 333 -12.59 14.07 7.28
CA SER A 333 -13.75 13.23 6.93
C SER A 333 -14.96 13.52 7.81
N VAL A 334 -14.78 13.82 9.09
CA VAL A 334 -15.86 14.19 10.01
C VAL A 334 -16.33 15.63 9.74
N LEU A 335 -15.42 16.58 9.48
CA LEU A 335 -15.77 17.97 9.13
C LEU A 335 -16.59 18.05 7.83
N GLU A 336 -16.32 17.18 6.87
CA GLU A 336 -17.15 17.04 5.66
C GLU A 336 -18.55 16.47 5.99
N ASP A 337 -18.66 15.57 6.97
CA ASP A 337 -19.93 14.94 7.37
C ASP A 337 -20.83 15.84 8.18
N CYS A 338 -20.25 16.61 9.11
CA CYS A 338 -21.04 17.53 9.94
C CYS A 338 -21.41 18.83 9.22
N GLY A 339 -20.97 19.00 7.95
CA GLY A 339 -21.27 20.19 7.16
C GLY A 339 -20.41 21.42 7.49
N ALA A 340 -19.41 21.28 8.38
CA ALA A 340 -18.45 22.36 8.66
C ALA A 340 -17.64 22.73 7.40
N ILE A 341 -17.39 21.73 6.54
CA ILE A 341 -16.86 21.93 5.20
C ILE A 341 -18.00 21.72 4.20
N PRO A 342 -18.36 22.74 3.39
CA PRO A 342 -19.52 22.70 2.51
C PRO A 342 -19.25 21.83 1.26
N VAL A 343 -19.32 20.51 1.42
CA VAL A 343 -19.03 19.53 0.36
C VAL A 343 -19.80 19.79 -0.93
N ASP A 344 -21.08 20.20 -0.84
CA ASP A 344 -21.92 20.47 -2.01
C ASP A 344 -21.40 21.65 -2.86
N LYS A 345 -20.70 22.60 -2.22
CA LYS A 345 -20.05 23.71 -2.92
C LYS A 345 -18.71 23.33 -3.54
N LEU A 346 -18.08 22.27 -3.06
CA LEU A 346 -16.73 21.80 -3.46
C LEU A 346 -16.79 20.71 -4.51
N LYS A 347 -17.76 19.80 -4.41
CA LYS A 347 -17.85 18.59 -5.22
C LYS A 347 -17.88 18.90 -6.72
N GLY A 348 -16.98 18.24 -7.46
CA GLY A 348 -16.85 18.41 -8.91
C GLY A 348 -16.19 19.72 -9.36
N LYS A 349 -15.75 20.58 -8.43
CA LYS A 349 -15.13 21.88 -8.76
C LYS A 349 -13.63 21.88 -8.51
N ARG A 350 -12.89 22.72 -9.24
CA ARG A 350 -11.43 22.89 -9.06
C ARG A 350 -11.05 23.33 -7.65
N ILE A 351 -11.85 24.15 -7.00
CA ILE A 351 -11.61 24.58 -5.60
C ILE A 351 -11.69 23.40 -4.63
N GLY A 352 -12.59 22.44 -4.87
CA GLY A 352 -12.66 21.20 -4.08
C GLY A 352 -11.44 20.33 -4.29
N GLN A 353 -10.93 20.24 -5.53
CA GLN A 353 -9.68 19.53 -5.81
C GLN A 353 -8.50 20.19 -5.11
N LEU A 354 -8.38 21.50 -5.15
CA LEU A 354 -7.33 22.26 -4.46
C LEU A 354 -7.38 22.03 -2.94
N TYR A 355 -8.57 22.10 -2.33
CA TYR A 355 -8.80 21.77 -0.93
C TYR A 355 -8.31 20.34 -0.61
N THR A 356 -8.75 19.36 -1.40
CA THR A 356 -8.39 17.97 -1.18
C THR A 356 -6.90 17.75 -1.30
N LEU A 357 -6.24 18.31 -2.34
CA LEU A 357 -4.81 18.22 -2.54
C LEU A 357 -4.04 18.87 -1.39
N LEU A 358 -4.45 20.03 -0.91
CA LEU A 358 -3.80 20.69 0.23
C LEU A 358 -3.84 19.80 1.49
N VAL A 359 -5.01 19.28 1.83
CA VAL A 359 -5.16 18.38 2.99
C VAL A 359 -4.29 17.11 2.82
N VAL A 360 -4.23 16.54 1.61
CA VAL A 360 -3.48 15.32 1.31
C VAL A 360 -1.97 15.59 1.34
N VAL A 361 -1.48 16.68 0.74
CA VAL A 361 -0.05 17.04 0.74
C VAL A 361 0.45 17.29 2.16
N LEU A 362 -0.31 18.05 2.96
CA LEU A 362 0.03 18.27 4.37
C LEU A 362 0.00 16.94 5.14
N GLY A 363 -1.02 16.12 4.95
CA GLY A 363 -1.07 14.79 5.55
C GLY A 363 0.13 13.92 5.16
N PHE A 364 0.53 13.89 3.89
CA PHE A 364 1.68 13.09 3.46
C PHE A 364 3.03 13.68 3.91
N THR A 365 3.11 14.98 4.17
CA THR A 365 4.28 15.58 4.83
C THR A 365 4.47 15.01 6.24
N LEU A 366 3.38 14.91 7.01
CA LEU A 366 3.39 14.26 8.32
C LEU A 366 3.75 12.77 8.24
N PHE A 367 3.17 12.06 7.28
CA PHE A 367 3.43 10.64 7.04
C PHE A 367 4.90 10.35 6.68
N ARG A 368 5.56 11.26 5.92
CA ARG A 368 6.96 11.12 5.52
C ARG A 368 7.93 11.40 6.66
N SER A 369 7.53 12.23 7.60
CA SER A 369 8.40 12.69 8.67
C SER A 369 8.72 11.58 9.67
N ASP A 370 9.97 11.42 10.02
CA ASP A 370 10.43 10.40 10.98
C ASP A 370 10.04 10.78 12.43
N THR A 371 9.91 12.09 12.70
CA THR A 371 9.51 12.62 14.02
C THR A 371 8.51 13.77 13.88
N LEU A 372 7.76 14.04 14.97
CA LEU A 372 6.86 15.21 15.03
C LEU A 372 7.62 16.54 14.93
N ALA A 373 8.83 16.59 15.48
CA ALA A 373 9.68 17.78 15.36
C ALA A 373 10.05 18.06 13.90
N GLN A 374 10.41 17.02 13.13
CA GLN A 374 10.68 17.16 11.70
C GLN A 374 9.42 17.59 10.93
N ALA A 375 8.25 17.01 11.23
CA ALA A 375 7.00 17.44 10.62
C ALA A 375 6.71 18.92 10.91
N GLY A 376 6.89 19.36 12.16
CA GLY A 376 6.74 20.75 12.57
C GLY A 376 7.70 21.69 11.83
N ALA A 377 8.96 21.31 11.68
CA ALA A 377 9.96 22.04 10.92
C ALA A 377 9.58 22.16 9.43
N MET A 378 9.11 21.06 8.82
CA MET A 378 8.62 21.07 7.44
C MET A 378 7.43 22.03 7.27
N TYR A 379 6.46 21.98 8.17
CA TYR A 379 5.31 22.91 8.10
C TYR A 379 5.74 24.36 8.32
N ALA A 380 6.60 24.62 9.32
CA ALA A 380 7.14 25.96 9.53
C ALA A 380 7.83 26.48 8.27
N ALA A 381 8.65 25.65 7.62
CA ALA A 381 9.32 26.02 6.36
C ALA A 381 8.32 26.27 5.22
N MET A 382 7.32 25.41 5.04
CA MET A 382 6.32 25.55 3.97
C MET A 382 5.52 26.86 4.06
N PHE A 383 5.36 27.43 5.25
CA PHE A 383 4.57 28.65 5.50
C PHE A 383 5.41 29.82 6.01
N SER A 384 6.75 29.76 6.01
CA SER A 384 7.64 30.81 6.51
C SER A 384 7.74 32.07 5.64
N GLY A 385 7.06 32.06 4.48
CA GLY A 385 7.20 33.14 3.49
C GLY A 385 8.41 32.95 2.56
N ILE A 386 8.62 33.89 1.64
CA ILE A 386 9.67 33.83 0.61
C ILE A 386 11.01 34.24 1.22
N GLY A 387 11.49 33.53 2.23
CA GLY A 387 12.85 33.64 2.73
C GLY A 387 13.81 32.87 1.84
N LEU A 388 14.94 33.46 1.48
CA LEU A 388 16.02 32.78 0.76
C LEU A 388 16.85 31.94 1.75
N HIS A 389 16.42 30.72 2.00
CA HIS A 389 17.26 29.72 2.65
C HIS A 389 18.18 29.11 1.60
N TRP A 390 19.42 29.58 1.57
CA TRP A 390 20.39 29.25 0.53
C TRP A 390 20.60 27.74 0.37
N LEU A 391 20.81 27.02 1.47
CA LEU A 391 21.09 25.59 1.42
C LEU A 391 19.93 24.79 0.85
N GLY A 392 18.70 25.05 1.31
CA GLY A 392 17.50 24.38 0.79
C GLY A 392 17.24 24.71 -0.68
N THR A 393 17.42 25.97 -1.07
CA THR A 393 17.28 26.40 -2.46
C THR A 393 18.34 25.76 -3.35
N ALA A 394 19.61 25.75 -2.94
CA ALA A 394 20.70 25.10 -3.68
C ALA A 394 20.50 23.59 -3.81
N ALA A 395 20.04 22.90 -2.76
CA ALA A 395 19.77 21.47 -2.79
C ALA A 395 18.68 21.11 -3.80
N VAL A 396 17.60 21.91 -3.90
CA VAL A 396 16.55 21.73 -4.91
C VAL A 396 17.09 21.96 -6.31
N TRP A 397 17.80 23.07 -6.55
CA TRP A 397 18.35 23.39 -7.87
C TRP A 397 19.39 22.38 -8.35
N ALA A 398 20.21 21.84 -7.46
CA ALA A 398 21.18 20.78 -7.79
C ALA A 398 20.53 19.50 -8.34
N LYS A 399 19.29 19.22 -7.94
CA LYS A 399 18.50 18.08 -8.42
C LYS A 399 17.53 18.42 -9.54
N PHE A 400 17.28 19.70 -9.82
CA PHE A 400 16.30 20.14 -10.80
C PHE A 400 16.90 20.13 -12.22
N THR A 401 17.20 18.93 -12.71
CA THR A 401 17.71 18.71 -14.07
C THR A 401 16.57 18.73 -15.11
N PRO A 402 16.85 18.91 -16.42
CA PRO A 402 15.82 18.77 -17.48
C PRO A 402 15.09 17.42 -17.44
N ALA A 403 15.81 16.34 -17.11
CA ALA A 403 15.22 15.02 -16.95
C ALA A 403 14.24 14.95 -15.77
N PHE A 404 14.60 15.58 -14.63
CA PHE A 404 13.72 15.68 -13.48
C PHE A 404 12.49 16.55 -13.79
N ALA A 405 12.66 17.68 -14.47
CA ALA A 405 11.54 18.53 -14.89
C ALA A 405 10.57 17.78 -15.78
N LEU A 406 11.06 17.01 -16.76
CA LEU A 406 10.23 16.13 -17.58
C LEU A 406 9.51 15.07 -16.74
N THR A 407 10.20 14.42 -15.80
CA THR A 407 9.60 13.44 -14.90
C THR A 407 8.48 14.06 -14.05
N LEU A 408 8.70 15.25 -13.51
CA LEU A 408 7.69 15.96 -12.72
C LEU A 408 6.46 16.32 -13.58
N CYS A 409 6.66 16.84 -14.79
CA CYS A 409 5.56 17.12 -15.73
C CYS A 409 4.77 15.85 -16.09
N LEU A 410 5.47 14.77 -16.41
CA LEU A 410 4.83 13.48 -16.69
C LEU A 410 4.08 12.95 -15.47
N ALA A 411 4.63 13.05 -14.26
CA ALA A 411 3.98 12.63 -13.03
C ALA A 411 2.67 13.42 -12.79
N LEU A 412 2.70 14.74 -12.95
CA LEU A 412 1.51 15.59 -12.83
C LEU A 412 0.43 15.25 -13.88
N LEU A 413 0.82 14.90 -15.10
CA LEU A 413 -0.11 14.45 -16.14
C LEU A 413 -0.67 13.06 -15.84
N LEU A 414 0.20 12.10 -15.50
CA LEU A 414 -0.16 10.69 -15.33
C LEU A 414 -0.91 10.41 -14.00
N CYS A 415 -0.91 11.34 -13.03
CA CYS A 415 -1.77 11.24 -11.86
C CYS A 415 -3.24 11.61 -12.17
N THR A 416 -3.57 11.98 -13.41
CA THR A 416 -4.91 12.27 -13.94
C THR A 416 -5.35 11.20 -14.96
N PRO A 417 -6.64 11.07 -15.28
CA PRO A 417 -7.13 10.08 -16.25
C PRO A 417 -6.77 10.39 -17.72
N VAL A 418 -6.22 11.58 -18.01
CA VAL A 418 -5.93 12.06 -19.38
C VAL A 418 -5.12 11.04 -20.19
N ALA A 419 -4.08 10.47 -19.60
CA ALA A 419 -3.27 9.48 -20.33
C ALA A 419 -4.06 8.21 -20.69
N ARG A 420 -4.96 7.75 -19.81
CA ARG A 420 -5.81 6.59 -20.05
C ARG A 420 -6.82 6.87 -21.16
N GLU A 421 -7.42 8.04 -21.16
CA GLU A 421 -8.43 8.44 -22.14
C GLU A 421 -7.84 8.58 -23.56
N HIS A 422 -6.55 8.95 -23.64
CA HIS A 422 -5.84 9.13 -24.91
C HIS A 422 -4.94 7.93 -25.28
N THR A 423 -4.99 6.84 -24.53
CA THR A 423 -4.21 5.63 -24.88
C THR A 423 -4.72 5.04 -26.19
N PRO A 424 -3.84 4.81 -27.18
CA PRO A 424 -4.25 4.22 -28.45
C PRO A 424 -4.92 2.86 -28.25
N LYS A 425 -6.06 2.64 -28.89
CA LYS A 425 -6.80 1.37 -28.85
C LYS A 425 -6.20 0.28 -29.75
N ARG A 426 -5.23 0.65 -30.63
CA ARG A 426 -4.57 -0.28 -31.55
C ARG A 426 -3.59 -1.16 -30.78
N GLU A 427 -3.77 -2.47 -30.85
CA GLU A 427 -2.94 -3.45 -30.12
C GLU A 427 -1.45 -3.33 -30.44
N ASN A 428 -1.08 -3.15 -31.72
CA ASN A 428 0.31 -3.00 -32.11
C ASN A 428 0.98 -1.77 -31.48
N VAL A 429 0.27 -0.65 -31.38
CA VAL A 429 0.81 0.58 -30.78
C VAL A 429 1.01 0.38 -29.27
N THR A 430 0.06 -0.24 -28.60
CA THR A 430 0.18 -0.53 -27.16
C THR A 430 1.26 -1.56 -26.88
N PHE A 431 1.47 -2.54 -27.76
CA PHE A 431 2.55 -3.52 -27.66
C PHE A 431 3.92 -2.85 -27.81
N ILE A 432 4.13 -2.07 -28.88
CA ILE A 432 5.40 -1.35 -29.13
C ILE A 432 5.69 -0.37 -27.98
N GLY A 433 4.67 0.36 -27.50
CA GLY A 433 4.80 1.26 -26.35
C GLY A 433 5.21 0.51 -25.07
N SER A 434 4.62 -0.65 -24.80
CA SER A 434 4.99 -1.48 -23.65
C SER A 434 6.42 -2.00 -23.75
N LEU A 435 6.86 -2.40 -24.94
CA LEU A 435 8.25 -2.83 -25.19
C LEU A 435 9.23 -1.68 -24.97
N GLY A 436 8.92 -0.48 -25.48
CA GLY A 436 9.72 0.72 -25.25
C GLY A 436 9.83 1.07 -23.75
N LEU A 437 8.72 1.01 -23.01
CA LEU A 437 8.73 1.21 -21.55
C LEU A 437 9.58 0.15 -20.84
N LEU A 438 9.49 -1.11 -21.25
CA LEU A 438 10.30 -2.18 -20.66
C LEU A 438 11.79 -1.93 -20.90
N LEU A 439 12.18 -1.56 -22.11
CA LEU A 439 13.58 -1.22 -22.45
C LEU A 439 14.09 -0.06 -21.60
N LEU A 440 13.32 1.01 -21.45
CA LEU A 440 13.67 2.12 -20.55
C LEU A 440 13.85 1.67 -19.11
N CYS A 441 12.96 0.81 -18.61
CA CYS A 441 13.08 0.23 -17.26
C CYS A 441 14.37 -0.62 -17.11
N MET A 442 14.72 -1.40 -18.15
CA MET A 442 15.94 -2.21 -18.15
C MET A 442 17.20 -1.32 -18.15
N MET A 443 17.22 -0.26 -18.95
CA MET A 443 18.31 0.72 -18.97
C MET A 443 18.47 1.39 -17.60
N TYR A 444 17.36 1.77 -16.98
CA TYR A 444 17.37 2.38 -15.64
C TYR A 444 17.93 1.42 -14.57
N LEU A 445 17.56 0.13 -14.62
CA LEU A 445 18.09 -0.88 -13.70
C LEU A 445 19.58 -1.17 -13.94
N ALA A 446 20.01 -1.22 -15.21
CA ALA A 446 21.41 -1.45 -15.57
C ALA A 446 22.32 -0.31 -15.13
N ALA A 447 21.81 0.92 -15.06
CA ALA A 447 22.55 2.08 -14.56
C ALA A 447 22.79 2.05 -13.03
N GLY A 448 22.36 1.00 -12.31
CA GLY A 448 22.57 0.85 -10.86
C GLY A 448 21.87 1.91 -10.03
N SER A 449 20.75 2.44 -10.51
CA SER A 449 20.04 3.57 -9.93
C SER A 449 19.35 3.23 -8.58
N PHE A 450 19.16 4.29 -7.78
CA PHE A 450 18.42 4.27 -6.52
C PHE A 450 17.02 3.61 -6.71
N ASN A 451 16.74 2.53 -5.99
CA ASN A 451 15.50 1.76 -6.12
C ASN A 451 14.92 1.36 -4.76
N PRO A 452 14.63 2.32 -3.86
CA PRO A 452 13.99 2.02 -2.59
C PRO A 452 12.55 1.59 -2.81
N PHE A 453 12.03 0.79 -1.87
CA PHE A 453 10.61 0.51 -1.81
C PHE A 453 10.04 1.16 -0.54
N ILE A 454 9.08 2.08 -0.73
CA ILE A 454 8.60 2.95 0.34
C ILE A 454 7.97 2.17 1.50
N TYR A 455 7.35 1.01 1.21
CA TYR A 455 6.71 0.15 2.20
C TYR A 455 7.69 -0.53 3.17
N PHE A 456 8.98 -0.58 2.89
CA PHE A 456 9.97 -1.10 3.84
C PHE A 456 10.37 -0.09 4.92
N ARG A 457 9.81 1.12 4.86
CA ARG A 457 10.00 2.15 5.90
C ARG A 457 8.96 2.07 7.03
N PHE A 458 7.88 1.32 6.85
CA PHE A 458 6.73 1.30 7.77
C PHE A 458 6.60 0.00 8.55
#